data_f7999798b6ebf916b7f470b31c6b9dd7
#
_entry.id   f7999798b6ebf916b7f470b31c6b9dd7
#
_cell.length_a   1.000
_cell.length_b   1.000
_cell.length_c   1.000
_cell.angle_alpha   90.00
_cell.angle_beta   90.00
_cell.angle_gamma   90.00
#
_symmetry.space_group_name_H-M   'P 1'
#
loop_
_entity.id
_entity.type
_entity.pdbx_description
1 polymer ?
#
loop_
_entity_poly.entity_id
_entity_poly.type
_entity_poly.pdbx_seq_one_letter_code
_entity_poly.pdbx_strand_id
1 'polypeptide(L)'
;MPPLHAGRPGPLLVLLAVTLAAAAATAVGASSDTAPFYPSAEEAAAAHCEGTLYPELCLSTLADIPDLHTKSLPDVICGTVNRTKDAVAATSYNCSHYINSKYLTPRDRLAISDCMELLDTTMDELQATTSDLESPAVAGGNNGSASMAAKRVTMDHVMTELSAAMTNQYTCLDGFDYKDGERVRHYMESSIHHVSRMVSNSLAMAKKLPGAGGETTQRQPFMGYGQMANGFPKWVRPGDRRLLQAPASSITPDAVVAKDGSGGYTTVSAAVAAAPANSNKRYVIHIKAGAYMENVEVGKSKKNLMFIGDGIGKTVIKASRNVVDGSTTFRSATVAVVGNNFLARDLTIENSAGPSKHQAVALRVGADLSAFYRCSFVGYQDTLYVHSLRQFFRECDIYGTIDFIFGNSAVVFQSCNLYARRPLPNQSNVYTAQGREDPNQNTGISIQKCKVAAASDLLAVQSSFKTYLGRPWKQYSRTVFMQSELDSVVNPAGWLEWSGNFALDTLYYGEYQNTGPGASTSNRVKWKGYRVITSASEASTFTVGNFIDGDVWLAGTSVPFTVGL
;
A
#
# COMPACT_ATOMS: atom_id res chain seq x y z
N MET A 1 -50.35 -42.89 20.76
CA MET A 1 -50.59 -43.49 22.08
C MET A 1 -49.35 -43.34 22.91
N PRO A 2 -49.45 -42.71 24.13
CA PRO A 2 -48.41 -42.73 25.16
C PRO A 2 -48.63 -43.97 26.08
N PRO A 3 -47.91 -44.21 27.18
CA PRO A 3 -47.49 -43.27 28.23
C PRO A 3 -46.15 -43.58 28.93
N LEU A 4 -45.67 -42.60 29.73
CA LEU A 4 -45.52 -42.53 31.22
C LEU A 4 -44.35 -43.29 31.85
N HIS A 5 -43.56 -42.85 32.76
CA HIS A 5 -43.53 -42.05 33.97
C HIS A 5 -42.08 -41.88 34.45
N ALA A 6 -41.68 -40.79 34.91
CA ALA A 6 -41.63 -40.23 36.29
C ALA A 6 -40.29 -40.50 37.04
N GLY A 7 -39.83 -39.42 37.68
CA GLY A 7 -39.08 -39.49 38.91
C GLY A 7 -37.93 -38.47 39.08
N ARG A 8 -38.25 -37.25 39.57
CA ARG A 8 -37.30 -36.42 40.35
C ARG A 8 -37.21 -36.92 41.77
N PRO A 9 -36.11 -36.71 42.48
CA PRO A 9 -36.16 -35.80 43.61
C PRO A 9 -35.00 -34.79 43.70
N GLY A 10 -35.31 -33.71 44.39
CA GLY A 10 -34.62 -32.48 44.53
C GLY A 10 -33.58 -32.41 45.67
N PRO A 11 -33.06 -31.22 45.99
CA PRO A 11 -31.77 -31.00 46.58
C PRO A 11 -31.74 -31.01 48.10
N LEU A 12 -30.65 -31.51 48.67
CA LEU A 12 -30.34 -31.39 50.09
C LEU A 12 -29.37 -30.20 50.29
N LEU A 13 -29.88 -29.15 51.00
CA LEU A 13 -29.08 -28.10 51.58
C LEU A 13 -28.30 -28.66 52.78
N VAL A 14 -26.99 -28.50 52.79
CA VAL A 14 -26.19 -28.65 54.02
C VAL A 14 -25.64 -27.30 54.40
N LEU A 15 -26.21 -26.71 55.47
CA LEU A 15 -25.64 -25.56 56.18
C LEU A 15 -24.47 -26.06 57.03
N LEU A 16 -23.28 -25.52 56.83
CA LEU A 16 -22.17 -25.61 57.79
C LEU A 16 -21.95 -24.24 58.44
N ALA A 17 -22.25 -24.17 59.72
CA ALA A 17 -21.93 -23.03 60.56
C ALA A 17 -20.43 -23.04 60.91
N VAL A 18 -19.71 -21.95 60.63
CA VAL A 18 -18.34 -21.74 61.06
C VAL A 18 -18.33 -20.75 62.20
N THR A 19 -17.94 -21.24 63.37
CA THR A 19 -17.73 -20.46 64.60
C THR A 19 -16.47 -19.59 64.51
N LEU A 20 -16.60 -18.28 64.81
CA LEU A 20 -15.48 -17.37 65.01
C LEU A 20 -14.70 -17.75 66.29
N ALA A 21 -13.42 -18.02 66.13
CA ALA A 21 -12.45 -17.96 67.23
C ALA A 21 -11.52 -16.76 66.96
N ALA A 22 -11.63 -15.72 67.80
CA ALA A 22 -10.69 -14.60 67.79
C ALA A 22 -9.40 -15.02 68.51
N ALA A 23 -8.28 -15.07 67.77
CA ALA A 23 -6.95 -15.18 68.30
C ALA A 23 -6.21 -13.86 68.01
N ALA A 24 -5.84 -13.14 69.03
CA ALA A 24 -4.94 -11.98 68.95
C ALA A 24 -3.56 -12.45 68.53
N ALA A 25 -3.12 -12.07 67.32
CA ALA A 25 -1.77 -12.27 66.88
C ALA A 25 -1.00 -10.93 66.88
N THR A 26 0.04 -10.89 67.65
CA THR A 26 1.03 -9.83 67.74
C THR A 26 1.61 -9.51 66.37
N ALA A 27 1.57 -8.22 65.99
CA ALA A 27 2.18 -7.69 64.78
C ALA A 27 3.70 -7.80 64.88
N VAL A 28 4.25 -8.77 64.17
CA VAL A 28 5.64 -8.75 63.72
C VAL A 28 5.66 -8.12 62.35
N GLY A 29 6.27 -6.94 62.23
CA GLY A 29 6.43 -6.27 60.93
C GLY A 29 7.25 -7.14 59.97
N ALA A 30 6.59 -7.79 59.04
CA ALA A 30 7.23 -8.33 57.85
C ALA A 30 7.19 -7.24 56.78
N SER A 31 8.35 -6.68 56.47
CA SER A 31 8.56 -5.92 55.26
C SER A 31 8.25 -6.83 54.07
N SER A 32 7.12 -6.61 53.44
CA SER A 32 6.82 -7.28 52.17
C SER A 32 7.64 -6.60 51.07
N ASP A 33 8.88 -7.01 50.91
CA ASP A 33 9.56 -6.92 49.64
C ASP A 33 8.87 -7.87 48.66
N THR A 34 7.75 -7.45 48.13
CA THR A 34 7.19 -8.08 46.91
C THR A 34 8.09 -7.64 45.78
N ALA A 35 9.09 -8.46 45.48
CA ALA A 35 9.78 -8.36 44.20
C ALA A 35 8.75 -8.24 43.07
N PRO A 36 8.91 -7.33 42.13
CA PRO A 36 7.98 -7.19 41.03
C PRO A 36 7.82 -8.57 40.33
N PHE A 37 6.58 -9.03 40.25
CA PHE A 37 6.26 -10.28 39.56
C PHE A 37 6.47 -10.04 38.06
N TYR A 38 7.62 -10.45 37.54
CA TYR A 38 7.85 -10.47 36.09
C TYR A 38 7.24 -11.75 35.51
N PRO A 39 6.45 -11.65 34.42
CA PRO A 39 5.96 -12.84 33.73
C PRO A 39 7.14 -13.70 33.26
N SER A 40 6.92 -14.99 33.17
CA SER A 40 7.90 -15.90 32.53
C SER A 40 8.14 -15.47 31.07
N ALA A 41 9.27 -15.86 30.48
CA ALA A 41 9.55 -15.57 29.08
C ALA A 41 8.47 -16.14 28.15
N GLU A 42 7.89 -17.29 28.51
CA GLU A 42 6.80 -17.94 27.76
C GLU A 42 5.48 -17.15 27.87
N GLU A 43 5.12 -16.67 29.04
CA GLU A 43 3.94 -15.80 29.23
C GLU A 43 4.09 -14.46 28.51
N ALA A 44 5.29 -13.87 28.53
CA ALA A 44 5.59 -12.66 27.79
C ALA A 44 5.49 -12.89 26.27
N ALA A 45 6.03 -13.99 25.74
CA ALA A 45 5.91 -14.34 24.34
C ALA A 45 4.44 -14.54 23.93
N ALA A 46 3.65 -15.25 24.72
CA ALA A 46 2.24 -15.48 24.47
C ALA A 46 1.45 -14.15 24.38
N ALA A 47 1.70 -13.21 25.30
CA ALA A 47 1.07 -11.88 25.30
C ALA A 47 1.42 -11.05 24.05
N HIS A 48 2.67 -11.11 23.57
CA HIS A 48 3.09 -10.42 22.36
C HIS A 48 2.48 -11.06 21.10
N CYS A 49 2.33 -12.40 21.07
CA CYS A 49 1.81 -13.15 19.94
C CYS A 49 0.27 -13.18 19.87
N GLU A 50 -0.43 -12.69 20.90
CA GLU A 50 -1.87 -12.61 20.88
C GLU A 50 -2.38 -11.77 19.69
N GLY A 51 -3.38 -12.29 18.96
CA GLY A 51 -3.97 -11.62 17.79
C GLY A 51 -3.11 -11.63 16.52
N THR A 52 -1.98 -12.34 16.51
CA THR A 52 -1.23 -12.61 15.28
C THR A 52 -1.90 -13.70 14.45
N LEU A 53 -1.71 -13.68 13.13
CA LEU A 53 -2.24 -14.74 12.23
C LEU A 53 -1.43 -16.03 12.29
N TYR A 54 -0.18 -15.96 12.74
CA TYR A 54 0.75 -17.09 12.79
C TYR A 54 1.36 -17.24 14.19
N PRO A 55 0.55 -17.61 15.22
CA PRO A 55 0.99 -17.58 16.61
C PRO A 55 2.14 -18.56 16.91
N GLU A 56 2.14 -19.77 16.31
CA GLU A 56 3.22 -20.73 16.50
C GLU A 56 4.57 -20.21 15.99
N LEU A 57 4.58 -19.60 14.79
CA LEU A 57 5.76 -18.95 14.24
C LEU A 57 6.19 -17.74 15.09
N CYS A 58 5.23 -16.99 15.61
CA CYS A 58 5.51 -15.87 16.49
C CYS A 58 6.22 -16.34 17.77
N LEU A 59 5.66 -17.34 18.45
CA LEU A 59 6.24 -17.92 19.68
C LEU A 59 7.64 -18.46 19.43
N SER A 60 7.86 -19.23 18.36
CA SER A 60 9.18 -19.77 18.02
C SER A 60 10.19 -18.65 17.70
N THR A 61 9.77 -17.58 17.02
CA THR A 61 10.63 -16.42 16.74
C THR A 61 11.03 -15.67 18.01
N LEU A 62 10.10 -15.50 18.96
CA LEU A 62 10.34 -14.78 20.20
C LEU A 62 11.16 -15.61 21.22
N ALA A 63 11.08 -16.95 21.17
CA ALA A 63 11.87 -17.82 22.04
C ALA A 63 13.39 -17.61 21.89
N ASP A 64 13.84 -17.16 20.72
CA ASP A 64 15.24 -16.86 20.43
C ASP A 64 15.68 -15.45 20.87
N ILE A 65 14.77 -14.61 21.42
CA ILE A 65 15.09 -13.26 21.89
C ILE A 65 15.50 -13.33 23.36
N PRO A 66 16.77 -13.00 23.71
CA PRO A 66 17.22 -13.04 25.09
C PRO A 66 16.51 -12.00 25.95
N ASP A 67 16.23 -12.34 27.21
CA ASP A 67 15.61 -11.45 28.22
C ASP A 67 14.28 -10.81 27.77
N LEU A 68 13.47 -11.58 27.02
CA LEU A 68 12.21 -11.12 26.41
C LEU A 68 11.29 -10.42 27.42
N HIS A 69 11.19 -10.95 28.65
CA HIS A 69 10.31 -10.45 29.73
C HIS A 69 10.70 -9.04 30.23
N THR A 70 11.90 -8.56 29.91
CA THR A 70 12.37 -7.21 30.27
C THR A 70 12.28 -6.21 29.13
N LYS A 71 12.01 -6.68 27.89
CA LYS A 71 12.02 -5.84 26.70
C LYS A 71 10.72 -5.06 26.52
N SER A 72 10.86 -3.84 26.03
CA SER A 72 9.71 -3.06 25.57
C SER A 72 9.12 -3.65 24.27
N LEU A 73 7.86 -3.37 23.97
CA LEU A 73 7.26 -3.85 22.72
C LEU A 73 8.01 -3.38 21.46
N PRO A 74 8.50 -2.12 21.35
CA PRO A 74 9.38 -1.73 20.25
C PRO A 74 10.63 -2.61 20.12
N ASP A 75 11.30 -2.93 21.24
CA ASP A 75 12.50 -3.80 21.24
C ASP A 75 12.16 -5.22 20.77
N VAL A 76 11.01 -5.75 21.17
CA VAL A 76 10.52 -7.07 20.73
C VAL A 76 10.28 -7.08 19.24
N ILE A 77 9.64 -6.04 18.70
CA ILE A 77 9.40 -5.90 17.26
C ILE A 77 10.74 -5.79 16.51
N CYS A 78 11.69 -4.97 17.01
CA CYS A 78 13.03 -4.88 16.43
C CYS A 78 13.73 -6.26 16.40
N GLY A 79 13.61 -7.03 17.47
CA GLY A 79 14.15 -8.40 17.54
C GLY A 79 13.53 -9.30 16.45
N THR A 80 12.19 -9.26 16.31
CA THR A 80 11.45 -10.03 15.28
C THR A 80 11.83 -9.59 13.86
N VAL A 81 11.93 -8.28 13.62
CA VAL A 81 12.32 -7.71 12.32
C VAL A 81 13.77 -8.11 11.97
N ASN A 82 14.68 -8.15 12.93
CA ASN A 82 16.06 -8.60 12.70
C ASN A 82 16.10 -10.10 12.30
N ARG A 83 15.32 -10.96 12.96
CA ARG A 83 15.17 -12.36 12.54
C ARG A 83 14.56 -12.47 11.14
N THR A 84 13.62 -11.57 10.81
CA THR A 84 13.05 -11.52 9.45
C THR A 84 14.11 -11.14 8.41
N LYS A 85 15.01 -10.19 8.72
CA LYS A 85 16.15 -9.84 7.83
C LYS A 85 17.06 -11.04 7.58
N ASP A 86 17.34 -11.89 8.58
CA ASP A 86 18.12 -13.11 8.41
C ASP A 86 17.41 -14.08 7.44
N ALA A 87 16.08 -14.24 7.57
CA ALA A 87 15.30 -15.07 6.65
C ALA A 87 15.27 -14.51 5.22
N VAL A 88 15.18 -13.19 5.04
CA VAL A 88 15.27 -12.52 3.74
C VAL A 88 16.64 -12.76 3.11
N ALA A 89 17.73 -12.61 3.87
CA ALA A 89 19.09 -12.83 3.38
C ALA A 89 19.30 -14.29 2.92
N ALA A 90 18.82 -15.27 3.71
CA ALA A 90 18.88 -16.69 3.35
C ALA A 90 18.06 -16.99 2.09
N THR A 91 16.86 -16.40 1.96
CA THR A 91 16.01 -16.56 0.77
C THR A 91 16.66 -15.94 -0.48
N SER A 92 17.23 -14.73 -0.36
CA SER A 92 17.96 -14.08 -1.45
C SER A 92 19.18 -14.88 -1.90
N TYR A 93 19.94 -15.45 -0.96
CA TYR A 93 21.05 -16.35 -1.26
C TYR A 93 20.59 -17.57 -2.07
N ASN A 94 19.50 -18.24 -1.66
CA ASN A 94 18.92 -19.36 -2.38
C ASN A 94 18.48 -18.97 -3.81
N CYS A 95 17.84 -17.81 -3.99
CA CYS A 95 17.47 -17.28 -5.30
C CYS A 95 18.71 -17.09 -6.20
N SER A 96 19.78 -16.49 -5.64
CA SER A 96 21.03 -16.19 -6.37
C SER A 96 21.75 -17.46 -6.88
N HIS A 97 21.58 -18.59 -6.19
CA HIS A 97 22.08 -19.90 -6.63
C HIS A 97 21.14 -20.54 -7.65
N TYR A 98 19.84 -20.52 -7.37
CA TYR A 98 18.84 -21.18 -8.21
C TYR A 98 18.72 -20.57 -9.61
N ILE A 99 18.91 -19.25 -9.76
CA ILE A 99 18.83 -18.54 -11.05
C ILE A 99 19.84 -19.09 -12.09
N ASN A 100 20.92 -19.73 -11.64
CA ASN A 100 21.94 -20.34 -12.49
C ASN A 100 21.59 -21.77 -12.96
N SER A 101 20.46 -22.32 -12.52
CA SER A 101 20.03 -23.67 -12.93
C SER A 101 19.80 -23.73 -14.44
N LYS A 102 20.34 -24.77 -15.07
CA LYS A 102 20.22 -25.04 -16.51
C LYS A 102 18.77 -25.38 -16.95
N TYR A 103 17.91 -25.72 -16.01
CA TYR A 103 16.52 -26.11 -16.29
C TYR A 103 15.53 -24.94 -16.30
N LEU A 104 16.00 -23.71 -16.11
CA LEU A 104 15.18 -22.49 -16.11
C LEU A 104 15.05 -21.93 -17.51
N THR A 105 13.82 -21.51 -17.85
CA THR A 105 13.53 -20.73 -19.06
C THR A 105 14.00 -19.27 -18.88
N PRO A 106 14.12 -18.49 -19.95
CA PRO A 106 14.37 -17.05 -19.83
C PRO A 106 13.35 -16.33 -18.95
N ARG A 107 12.07 -16.74 -19.01
CA ARG A 107 11.00 -16.15 -18.18
C ARG A 107 11.13 -16.51 -16.71
N ASP A 108 11.51 -17.76 -16.39
CA ASP A 108 11.82 -18.17 -15.01
C ASP A 108 12.92 -17.32 -14.41
N ARG A 109 14.01 -17.09 -15.17
CA ARG A 109 15.14 -16.27 -14.73
C ARG A 109 14.73 -14.82 -14.49
N LEU A 110 13.86 -14.27 -15.35
CA LEU A 110 13.33 -12.93 -15.19
C LEU A 110 12.51 -12.82 -13.90
N ALA A 111 11.60 -13.75 -13.64
CA ALA A 111 10.79 -13.78 -12.43
C ALA A 111 11.64 -13.98 -11.16
N ILE A 112 12.68 -14.83 -11.19
CA ILE A 112 13.63 -14.95 -10.07
C ILE A 112 14.41 -13.64 -9.87
N SER A 113 14.81 -12.97 -10.95
CA SER A 113 15.46 -11.65 -10.86
C SER A 113 14.54 -10.60 -10.23
N ASP A 114 13.23 -10.64 -10.53
CA ASP A 114 12.23 -9.78 -9.87
C ASP A 114 12.16 -10.09 -8.37
N CYS A 115 12.15 -11.37 -7.98
CA CYS A 115 12.19 -11.77 -6.57
C CYS A 115 13.43 -11.25 -5.85
N MET A 116 14.61 -11.31 -6.49
CA MET A 116 15.85 -10.81 -5.89
C MET A 116 15.80 -9.28 -5.68
N GLU A 117 15.26 -8.52 -6.65
CA GLU A 117 15.03 -7.07 -6.52
C GLU A 117 14.06 -6.76 -5.37
N LEU A 118 12.97 -7.53 -5.28
CA LEU A 118 11.96 -7.37 -4.24
C LEU A 118 12.48 -7.75 -2.84
N LEU A 119 13.31 -8.78 -2.71
CA LEU A 119 13.97 -9.14 -1.45
C LEU A 119 14.99 -8.08 -1.01
N ASP A 120 15.74 -7.49 -1.96
CA ASP A 120 16.65 -6.38 -1.68
C ASP A 120 15.87 -5.13 -1.21
N THR A 121 14.72 -4.84 -1.81
CA THR A 121 13.82 -3.77 -1.37
C THR A 121 13.23 -4.07 0.02
N THR A 122 12.82 -5.31 0.26
CA THR A 122 12.34 -5.75 1.59
C THR A 122 13.39 -5.53 2.68
N MET A 123 14.66 -5.78 2.40
CA MET A 123 15.75 -5.54 3.36
C MET A 123 15.84 -4.06 3.75
N ASP A 124 15.71 -3.15 2.78
CA ASP A 124 15.72 -1.70 3.04
C ASP A 124 14.50 -1.27 3.89
N GLU A 125 13.31 -1.80 3.59
CA GLU A 125 12.06 -1.52 4.33
C GLU A 125 12.14 -2.03 5.79
N LEU A 126 12.68 -3.23 6.00
CA LEU A 126 12.90 -3.78 7.34
C LEU A 126 13.99 -2.98 8.10
N GLN A 127 15.00 -2.46 7.41
CA GLN A 127 16.00 -1.59 8.02
C GLN A 127 15.42 -0.23 8.41
N ALA A 128 14.56 0.37 7.58
CA ALA A 128 13.84 1.59 7.89
C ALA A 128 12.93 1.39 9.11
N THR A 129 12.20 0.27 9.16
CA THR A 129 11.37 -0.11 10.31
C THR A 129 12.16 -0.16 11.62
N THR A 130 13.32 -0.81 11.65
CA THR A 130 14.15 -0.87 12.88
C THR A 130 14.67 0.51 13.27
N SER A 131 15.11 1.33 12.31
CA SER A 131 15.58 2.69 12.58
C SER A 131 14.51 3.60 13.19
N ASP A 132 13.25 3.44 12.72
CA ASP A 132 12.11 4.21 13.25
C ASP A 132 11.74 3.77 14.67
N LEU A 133 11.71 2.46 14.94
CA LEU A 133 11.40 1.91 16.25
C LEU A 133 12.47 2.29 17.31
N GLU A 134 13.73 2.37 16.92
CA GLU A 134 14.86 2.82 17.76
C GLU A 134 14.92 4.36 17.93
N SER A 135 14.11 5.09 17.16
CA SER A 135 14.11 6.56 17.22
C SER A 135 13.66 7.08 18.59
N PRO A 136 14.18 8.24 19.06
CA PRO A 136 13.74 8.85 20.32
C PRO A 136 12.24 9.12 20.41
N ALA A 137 11.56 9.23 19.27
CA ALA A 137 10.12 9.42 19.21
C ALA A 137 9.35 8.20 19.71
N VAL A 138 9.86 6.99 19.50
CA VAL A 138 9.24 5.72 19.91
C VAL A 138 9.91 5.15 21.17
N ALA A 139 11.23 5.04 21.20
CA ALA A 139 12.00 4.43 22.28
C ALA A 139 11.97 5.23 23.61
N GLY A 140 11.71 6.54 23.55
CA GLY A 140 11.76 7.44 24.71
C GLY A 140 10.64 7.28 25.75
N GLY A 141 9.74 6.33 25.62
CA GLY A 141 8.64 6.08 26.55
C GLY A 141 7.75 7.32 26.82
N ASN A 142 7.05 7.34 27.97
CA ASN A 142 6.19 8.48 28.37
C ASN A 142 6.96 9.72 28.86
N ASN A 143 8.27 9.61 29.07
CA ASN A 143 9.14 10.71 29.54
C ASN A 143 9.88 11.43 28.40
N GLY A 144 9.74 10.98 27.14
CA GLY A 144 10.35 11.63 25.99
C GLY A 144 9.59 12.89 25.56
N SER A 145 10.30 13.97 25.25
CA SER A 145 9.76 15.26 24.80
C SER A 145 9.15 15.23 23.37
N ALA A 146 9.07 14.06 22.73
CA ALA A 146 8.47 13.93 21.42
C ALA A 146 6.95 14.15 21.48
N SER A 147 6.42 15.01 20.59
CA SER A 147 4.98 15.25 20.52
C SER A 147 4.23 13.99 20.07
N MET A 148 2.96 13.85 20.50
CA MET A 148 2.07 12.78 20.04
C MET A 148 1.97 12.71 18.51
N ALA A 149 2.08 13.86 17.84
CA ALA A 149 2.09 13.93 16.38
C ALA A 149 3.35 13.29 15.77
N ALA A 150 4.53 13.50 16.38
CA ALA A 150 5.77 12.89 15.91
C ALA A 150 5.74 11.35 16.08
N LYS A 151 5.25 10.87 17.24
CA LYS A 151 5.07 9.43 17.49
C LYS A 151 4.16 8.79 16.44
N ARG A 152 3.02 9.41 16.14
CA ARG A 152 2.07 8.93 15.13
C ARG A 152 2.71 8.83 13.75
N VAL A 153 3.36 9.89 13.27
CA VAL A 153 4.00 9.89 11.95
C VAL A 153 5.03 8.78 11.83
N THR A 154 5.83 8.54 12.86
CA THR A 154 6.81 7.45 12.90
C THR A 154 6.11 6.08 12.86
N MET A 155 5.00 5.91 13.60
CA MET A 155 4.28 4.64 13.62
C MET A 155 3.55 4.36 12.30
N ASP A 156 2.96 5.37 11.66
CA ASP A 156 2.36 5.25 10.34
C ASP A 156 3.44 4.86 9.29
N HIS A 157 4.68 5.35 9.43
CA HIS A 157 5.81 4.93 8.60
C HIS A 157 6.20 3.47 8.85
N VAL A 158 6.36 3.04 10.10
CA VAL A 158 6.61 1.63 10.47
C VAL A 158 5.57 0.70 9.85
N MET A 159 4.28 1.03 9.97
CA MET A 159 3.20 0.23 9.37
C MET A 159 3.27 0.20 7.85
N THR A 160 3.69 1.30 7.23
CA THR A 160 3.84 1.42 5.77
C THR A 160 5.00 0.57 5.26
N GLU A 161 6.17 0.64 5.90
CA GLU A 161 7.36 -0.13 5.53
C GLU A 161 7.12 -1.65 5.70
N LEU A 162 6.56 -2.07 6.83
CA LEU A 162 6.20 -3.48 7.03
C LEU A 162 5.14 -3.97 6.02
N SER A 163 4.16 -3.11 5.68
CA SER A 163 3.17 -3.45 4.66
C SER A 163 3.79 -3.60 3.27
N ALA A 164 4.79 -2.79 2.93
CA ALA A 164 5.52 -2.87 1.68
C ALA A 164 6.42 -4.12 1.64
N ALA A 165 7.13 -4.41 2.72
CA ALA A 165 7.92 -5.64 2.87
C ALA A 165 7.08 -6.90 2.60
N MET A 166 5.83 -6.95 3.10
CA MET A 166 4.91 -8.05 2.82
C MET A 166 4.48 -8.06 1.35
N THR A 167 4.16 -6.92 0.77
CA THR A 167 3.75 -6.80 -0.64
C THR A 167 4.81 -7.37 -1.58
N ASN A 168 6.09 -7.11 -1.32
CA ASN A 168 7.19 -7.63 -2.12
C ASN A 168 7.21 -9.16 -2.19
N GLN A 169 6.87 -9.85 -1.09
CA GLN A 169 6.85 -11.30 -1.05
C GLN A 169 5.78 -11.89 -1.97
N TYR A 170 4.57 -11.31 -1.94
CA TYR A 170 3.50 -11.75 -2.83
C TYR A 170 3.77 -11.39 -4.29
N THR A 171 4.34 -10.21 -4.56
CA THR A 171 4.74 -9.81 -5.91
C THR A 171 5.78 -10.76 -6.51
N CYS A 172 6.74 -11.25 -5.69
CA CYS A 172 7.69 -12.26 -6.10
C CYS A 172 6.96 -13.54 -6.58
N LEU A 173 6.00 -14.05 -5.81
CA LEU A 173 5.25 -15.25 -6.17
C LEU A 173 4.33 -15.04 -7.37
N ASP A 174 3.70 -13.86 -7.50
CA ASP A 174 2.84 -13.51 -8.63
C ASP A 174 3.64 -13.46 -9.95
N GLY A 175 4.95 -13.22 -9.90
CA GLY A 175 5.86 -13.27 -11.05
C GLY A 175 5.90 -14.61 -11.76
N PHE A 176 5.52 -15.71 -11.06
CA PHE A 176 5.46 -17.08 -11.60
C PHE A 176 4.07 -17.50 -12.06
N ASP A 177 3.10 -16.59 -12.10
CA ASP A 177 1.73 -16.90 -12.52
C ASP A 177 1.62 -16.97 -14.06
N TYR A 178 2.23 -18.02 -14.62
CA TYR A 178 2.16 -18.40 -16.04
C TYR A 178 2.24 -19.94 -16.18
N LYS A 179 1.82 -20.43 -17.35
CA LYS A 179 1.54 -21.85 -17.62
C LYS A 179 2.60 -22.85 -17.11
N ASP A 180 3.89 -22.50 -17.17
CA ASP A 180 5.02 -23.37 -16.82
C ASP A 180 5.78 -22.87 -15.57
N GLY A 181 5.29 -21.79 -14.92
CA GLY A 181 5.93 -21.16 -13.76
C GLY A 181 5.71 -21.90 -12.44
N GLU A 182 4.70 -22.77 -12.37
CA GLU A 182 4.26 -23.44 -11.14
C GLU A 182 5.42 -24.23 -10.46
N ARG A 183 6.27 -24.89 -11.25
CA ARG A 183 7.42 -25.62 -10.72
C ARG A 183 8.42 -24.73 -9.98
N VAL A 184 8.73 -23.56 -10.53
CA VAL A 184 9.64 -22.58 -9.93
C VAL A 184 8.98 -21.93 -8.73
N ARG A 185 7.70 -21.57 -8.86
CA ARG A 185 6.88 -21.07 -7.75
C ARG A 185 6.91 -22.01 -6.56
N HIS A 186 6.65 -23.31 -6.76
CA HIS A 186 6.65 -24.31 -5.70
C HIS A 186 8.02 -24.42 -4.97
N TYR A 187 9.12 -24.25 -5.70
CA TYR A 187 10.46 -24.21 -5.08
C TYR A 187 10.65 -22.98 -4.20
N MET A 188 10.10 -21.84 -4.59
CA MET A 188 10.29 -20.55 -3.94
C MET A 188 9.32 -20.29 -2.79
N GLU A 189 8.09 -20.80 -2.91
CA GLU A 189 6.95 -20.36 -2.09
C GLU A 189 7.14 -20.60 -0.59
N SER A 190 7.79 -21.68 -0.18
CA SER A 190 8.00 -21.99 1.24
C SER A 190 8.83 -20.91 1.94
N SER A 191 9.96 -20.53 1.35
CA SER A 191 10.85 -19.50 1.90
C SER A 191 10.22 -18.12 1.85
N ILE A 192 9.54 -17.78 0.75
CA ILE A 192 8.85 -16.50 0.58
C ILE A 192 7.68 -16.37 1.56
N HIS A 193 6.86 -17.42 1.72
CA HIS A 193 5.79 -17.39 2.71
C HIS A 193 6.29 -17.36 4.15
N HIS A 194 7.45 -17.97 4.44
CA HIS A 194 8.06 -17.85 5.77
C HIS A 194 8.37 -16.40 6.10
N VAL A 195 9.04 -15.67 5.21
CA VAL A 195 9.32 -14.23 5.36
C VAL A 195 8.02 -13.44 5.52
N SER A 196 7.03 -13.66 4.62
CA SER A 196 5.74 -12.99 4.67
C SER A 196 5.03 -13.16 6.02
N ARG A 197 5.02 -14.39 6.59
CA ARG A 197 4.39 -14.69 7.87
C ARG A 197 5.11 -14.02 9.06
N MET A 198 6.45 -13.91 9.01
CA MET A 198 7.21 -13.17 10.02
C MET A 198 6.88 -11.68 9.97
N VAL A 199 6.76 -11.10 8.77
CA VAL A 199 6.33 -9.70 8.60
C VAL A 199 4.89 -9.50 9.11
N SER A 200 3.97 -10.44 8.83
CA SER A 200 2.60 -10.42 9.35
C SER A 200 2.55 -10.34 10.88
N ASN A 201 3.35 -11.17 11.55
CA ASN A 201 3.45 -11.13 13.01
C ASN A 201 4.01 -9.80 13.51
N SER A 202 5.01 -9.25 12.83
CA SER A 202 5.57 -7.91 13.15
C SER A 202 4.53 -6.80 12.97
N LEU A 203 3.71 -6.84 11.90
CA LEU A 203 2.59 -5.92 11.66
C LEU A 203 1.54 -5.99 12.78
N ALA A 204 1.15 -7.20 13.19
CA ALA A 204 0.18 -7.40 14.27
C ALA A 204 0.69 -6.85 15.60
N MET A 205 1.99 -7.04 15.90
CA MET A 205 2.62 -6.45 17.10
C MET A 205 2.74 -4.93 16.99
N ALA A 206 3.18 -4.39 15.84
CA ALA A 206 3.32 -2.96 15.63
C ALA A 206 1.99 -2.21 15.78
N LYS A 207 0.87 -2.82 15.37
CA LYS A 207 -0.47 -2.26 15.53
C LYS A 207 -0.88 -2.07 17.00
N LYS A 208 -0.25 -2.78 17.95
CA LYS A 208 -0.49 -2.62 19.39
C LYS A 208 0.24 -1.40 19.98
N LEU A 209 1.16 -0.79 19.22
CA LEU A 209 1.91 0.39 19.70
C LEU A 209 1.00 1.64 19.70
N PRO A 210 1.14 2.53 20.70
CA PRO A 210 0.40 3.78 20.72
C PRO A 210 0.67 4.63 19.47
N GLY A 211 -0.39 5.00 18.75
CA GLY A 211 -0.30 5.77 17.50
C GLY A 211 -0.30 4.92 16.24
N ALA A 212 -0.16 3.59 16.33
CA ALA A 212 -0.28 2.68 15.22
C ALA A 212 -1.74 2.26 15.03
N GLY A 213 -2.29 2.50 13.87
CA GLY A 213 -3.64 2.09 13.48
C GLY A 213 -4.72 2.97 14.11
N GLY A 214 -5.46 3.62 13.26
CA GLY A 214 -6.64 4.44 13.45
C GLY A 214 -7.54 4.24 14.64
N GLU A 215 -6.99 4.18 15.85
CA GLU A 215 -7.79 4.61 16.98
C GLU A 215 -8.26 6.01 16.67
N THR A 216 -9.58 6.17 16.61
CA THR A 216 -10.28 7.43 16.53
C THR A 216 -10.06 8.24 17.83
N THR A 217 -8.83 8.53 18.19
CA THR A 217 -8.57 9.79 18.86
C THR A 217 -9.03 10.81 17.85
N GLN A 218 -10.17 11.47 18.16
CA GLN A 218 -10.69 12.54 17.34
C GLN A 218 -9.49 13.39 16.91
N ARG A 219 -9.04 13.20 15.64
CA ARG A 219 -8.12 14.16 15.05
C ARG A 219 -8.83 15.49 15.24
N GLN A 220 -8.17 16.41 15.93
CA GLN A 220 -8.74 17.76 16.01
C GLN A 220 -9.09 18.15 14.57
N PRO A 221 -10.35 18.62 14.32
CA PRO A 221 -10.73 19.00 12.97
C PRO A 221 -9.62 19.90 12.45
N PHE A 222 -9.12 19.61 11.25
CA PHE A 222 -8.11 20.42 10.60
C PHE A 222 -8.57 21.89 10.67
N MET A 223 -7.92 22.68 11.54
CA MET A 223 -8.25 24.08 11.82
C MET A 223 -7.83 24.99 10.65
N GLY A 224 -7.85 24.44 9.41
CA GLY A 224 -7.44 25.14 8.20
C GLY A 224 -5.92 25.27 8.08
N TYR A 225 -5.44 25.65 6.92
CA TYR A 225 -4.00 25.82 6.62
C TYR A 225 -3.35 27.00 7.38
N GLY A 226 -3.95 27.51 8.45
CA GLY A 226 -3.54 28.78 9.02
C GLY A 226 -3.77 29.93 8.02
N GLN A 227 -2.97 31.00 8.13
CA GLN A 227 -3.10 32.10 7.18
C GLN A 227 -2.65 31.67 5.78
N MET A 228 -3.58 31.76 4.81
CA MET A 228 -3.32 31.54 3.40
C MET A 228 -2.63 32.75 2.77
N ALA A 229 -1.65 32.50 1.90
CA ALA A 229 -1.05 33.55 1.07
C ALA A 229 -1.09 33.08 -0.40
N ASN A 230 -1.84 33.81 -1.24
CA ASN A 230 -2.02 33.51 -2.66
C ASN A 230 -2.53 32.07 -2.94
N GLY A 231 -3.50 31.58 -2.13
CA GLY A 231 -4.09 30.26 -2.26
C GLY A 231 -3.27 29.10 -1.66
N PHE A 232 -2.15 29.41 -1.00
CA PHE A 232 -1.27 28.41 -0.36
C PHE A 232 -1.06 28.70 1.13
N PRO A 233 -0.87 27.67 1.95
CA PRO A 233 -0.45 27.83 3.34
C PRO A 233 0.87 28.60 3.44
N LYS A 234 1.01 29.49 4.43
CA LYS A 234 2.21 30.33 4.60
C LYS A 234 3.51 29.54 4.80
N TRP A 235 3.42 28.30 5.27
CA TRP A 235 4.58 27.43 5.53
C TRP A 235 5.16 26.78 4.26
N VAL A 236 4.44 26.78 3.12
CA VAL A 236 4.98 26.30 1.84
C VAL A 236 6.04 27.28 1.34
N ARG A 237 7.26 26.80 1.16
CA ARG A 237 8.39 27.64 0.72
C ARG A 237 8.10 28.28 -0.65
N PRO A 238 8.48 29.55 -0.86
CA PRO A 238 8.26 30.23 -2.15
C PRO A 238 8.85 29.51 -3.36
N GLY A 239 9.98 28.77 -3.18
CA GLY A 239 10.62 27.97 -4.21
C GLY A 239 9.74 26.80 -4.67
N ASP A 240 9.15 26.08 -3.72
CA ASP A 240 8.30 24.91 -4.01
C ASP A 240 6.98 25.34 -4.66
N ARG A 241 6.41 26.50 -4.28
CA ARG A 241 5.23 27.07 -4.93
C ARG A 241 5.47 27.35 -6.41
N ARG A 242 6.67 27.84 -6.77
CA ARG A 242 7.03 28.13 -8.17
C ARG A 242 7.10 26.87 -9.02
N LEU A 243 7.60 25.76 -8.49
CA LEU A 243 7.78 24.50 -9.24
C LEU A 243 6.46 23.93 -9.78
N LEU A 244 5.32 24.24 -9.18
CA LEU A 244 4.04 23.64 -9.55
C LEU A 244 3.03 24.58 -10.16
N GLN A 245 3.05 25.88 -9.81
CA GLN A 245 2.19 26.89 -10.46
C GLN A 245 2.81 27.46 -11.72
N ALA A 246 4.13 27.49 -11.78
CA ALA A 246 4.82 28.08 -12.91
C ALA A 246 4.67 27.21 -14.16
N PRO A 247 4.53 27.79 -15.37
CA PRO A 247 4.72 27.06 -16.61
C PRO A 247 6.07 26.34 -16.59
N ALA A 248 6.16 25.15 -17.22
CA ALA A 248 7.42 24.41 -17.29
C ALA A 248 8.59 25.27 -17.77
N SER A 249 8.31 26.24 -18.66
CA SER A 249 9.25 27.23 -19.19
C SER A 249 9.86 28.19 -18.17
N SER A 250 9.26 28.36 -17.00
CA SER A 250 9.73 29.28 -15.94
C SER A 250 10.44 28.56 -14.78
N ILE A 251 10.61 27.23 -14.89
CA ILE A 251 11.34 26.41 -13.94
C ILE A 251 12.75 26.21 -14.48
N THR A 252 13.76 26.46 -13.65
CA THR A 252 15.15 26.09 -13.99
C THR A 252 15.35 24.60 -13.69
N PRO A 253 15.40 23.73 -14.71
CA PRO A 253 15.63 22.32 -14.49
C PRO A 253 17.13 22.04 -14.28
N ASP A 254 17.44 20.93 -13.56
CA ASP A 254 18.79 20.41 -13.43
C ASP A 254 19.23 19.65 -14.71
N ALA A 255 18.25 19.08 -15.42
CA ALA A 255 18.49 18.40 -16.70
C ALA A 255 17.32 18.65 -17.67
N VAL A 256 17.63 18.76 -18.95
CA VAL A 256 16.66 18.90 -20.04
C VAL A 256 16.79 17.75 -21.00
N VAL A 257 15.66 17.06 -21.23
CA VAL A 257 15.54 15.99 -22.23
C VAL A 257 14.79 16.53 -23.45
N ALA A 258 15.40 16.45 -24.62
CA ALA A 258 14.80 16.87 -25.88
C ALA A 258 15.24 15.96 -27.03
N LYS A 259 14.28 15.43 -27.80
CA LYS A 259 14.55 14.51 -28.91
C LYS A 259 15.36 15.11 -30.05
N ASP A 260 15.24 16.39 -30.26
CA ASP A 260 15.94 17.17 -31.29
C ASP A 260 17.40 17.52 -30.93
N GLY A 261 17.86 17.08 -29.75
CA GLY A 261 19.20 17.38 -29.24
C GLY A 261 19.33 18.78 -28.64
N SER A 262 18.28 19.59 -28.59
CA SER A 262 18.32 20.94 -28.00
C SER A 262 18.41 20.95 -26.46
N GLY A 263 18.34 19.76 -25.80
CA GLY A 263 18.58 19.54 -24.39
C GLY A 263 19.96 18.90 -24.13
N GLY A 264 20.30 18.72 -22.86
CA GLY A 264 21.51 17.99 -22.46
C GLY A 264 21.41 16.48 -22.71
N TYR A 265 20.18 15.94 -22.88
CA TYR A 265 19.89 14.53 -23.07
C TYR A 265 18.83 14.34 -24.17
N THR A 266 18.94 13.23 -24.92
CA THR A 266 17.93 12.84 -25.93
C THR A 266 16.98 11.76 -25.44
N THR A 267 17.28 11.11 -24.30
CA THR A 267 16.46 10.07 -23.66
C THR A 267 16.22 10.39 -22.19
N VAL A 268 15.06 9.98 -21.67
CA VAL A 268 14.72 10.13 -20.25
C VAL A 268 15.62 9.25 -19.37
N SER A 269 15.89 8.02 -19.83
CA SER A 269 16.75 7.08 -19.11
C SER A 269 18.17 7.62 -18.91
N ALA A 270 18.75 8.32 -19.90
CA ALA A 270 20.07 8.94 -19.77
C ALA A 270 20.07 10.07 -18.72
N ALA A 271 19.02 10.91 -18.70
CA ALA A 271 18.88 11.97 -17.70
C ALA A 271 18.70 11.40 -16.28
N VAL A 272 17.92 10.32 -16.13
CA VAL A 272 17.75 9.60 -14.85
C VAL A 272 19.10 8.99 -14.40
N ALA A 273 19.83 8.36 -15.30
CA ALA A 273 21.13 7.78 -14.97
C ALA A 273 22.13 8.84 -14.47
N ALA A 274 22.13 10.03 -15.08
CA ALA A 274 23.01 11.16 -14.72
C ALA A 274 22.59 11.85 -13.40
N ALA A 275 21.35 11.70 -12.96
CA ALA A 275 20.89 12.30 -11.70
C ALA A 275 21.71 11.77 -10.49
N PRO A 276 21.98 12.62 -9.48
CA PRO A 276 22.77 12.22 -8.32
C PRO A 276 22.10 11.08 -7.53
N ALA A 277 22.89 10.13 -7.05
CA ALA A 277 22.41 9.06 -6.19
C ALA A 277 22.23 9.59 -4.75
N ASN A 278 21.17 9.12 -4.05
CA ASN A 278 20.84 9.41 -2.66
C ASN A 278 20.83 10.92 -2.32
N SER A 279 20.37 11.74 -3.27
CA SER A 279 20.30 13.18 -3.10
C SER A 279 19.23 13.56 -2.05
N ASN A 280 19.58 14.49 -1.15
CA ASN A 280 18.66 15.14 -0.22
C ASN A 280 17.97 16.37 -0.85
N LYS A 281 18.34 16.72 -2.09
CA LYS A 281 17.77 17.85 -2.82
C LYS A 281 16.96 17.34 -4.00
N ARG A 282 15.87 18.04 -4.32
CA ARG A 282 15.07 17.80 -5.51
C ARG A 282 15.93 17.98 -6.75
N TYR A 283 15.93 16.99 -7.66
CA TYR A 283 16.56 17.05 -8.95
C TYR A 283 15.47 17.06 -10.01
N VAL A 284 15.39 18.13 -10.78
CA VAL A 284 14.32 18.39 -11.73
C VAL A 284 14.76 18.05 -13.14
N ILE A 285 14.06 17.12 -13.79
CA ILE A 285 14.25 16.75 -15.20
C ILE A 285 13.08 17.31 -16.00
N HIS A 286 13.33 18.29 -16.85
CA HIS A 286 12.36 18.79 -17.81
C HIS A 286 12.41 17.96 -19.09
N ILE A 287 11.31 17.29 -19.40
CA ILE A 287 11.14 16.45 -20.58
C ILE A 287 10.30 17.24 -21.59
N LYS A 288 10.96 17.77 -22.61
CA LYS A 288 10.29 18.56 -23.65
C LYS A 288 9.27 17.73 -24.43
N ALA A 289 8.35 18.42 -25.10
CA ALA A 289 7.37 17.79 -25.98
C ALA A 289 8.01 16.83 -26.97
N GLY A 290 7.41 15.65 -27.11
CA GLY A 290 7.90 14.57 -27.98
C GLY A 290 7.47 13.19 -27.46
N ALA A 291 7.61 12.17 -28.32
CA ALA A 291 7.36 10.77 -27.96
C ALA A 291 8.69 10.06 -27.68
N TYR A 292 8.94 9.63 -26.47
CA TYR A 292 10.15 8.93 -26.02
C TYR A 292 9.86 7.43 -25.91
N MET A 293 10.42 6.68 -26.88
CA MET A 293 10.17 5.23 -27.01
C MET A 293 11.19 4.47 -26.17
N GLU A 294 10.94 4.32 -24.87
CA GLU A 294 11.87 3.71 -23.92
C GLU A 294 11.16 3.17 -22.67
N ASN A 295 11.77 2.17 -22.00
CA ASN A 295 11.41 1.80 -20.66
C ASN A 295 12.33 2.55 -19.69
N VAL A 296 11.77 3.28 -18.73
CA VAL A 296 12.50 4.13 -17.80
C VAL A 296 12.43 3.53 -16.39
N GLU A 297 13.59 3.34 -15.76
CA GLU A 297 13.68 2.85 -14.39
C GLU A 297 14.29 3.93 -13.48
N VAL A 298 13.50 4.39 -12.49
CA VAL A 298 13.96 5.27 -11.42
C VAL A 298 14.27 4.38 -10.21
N GLY A 299 15.51 3.92 -10.13
CA GLY A 299 15.96 2.99 -9.09
C GLY A 299 15.99 3.61 -7.69
N LYS A 300 16.11 2.79 -6.65
CA LYS A 300 16.04 3.18 -5.22
C LYS A 300 17.03 4.28 -4.79
N SER A 301 18.21 4.34 -5.43
CA SER A 301 19.19 5.40 -5.17
C SER A 301 18.84 6.75 -5.78
N LYS A 302 17.87 6.81 -6.71
CA LYS A 302 17.43 8.03 -7.40
C LYS A 302 16.29 8.72 -6.65
N LYS A 303 16.56 9.11 -5.39
CA LYS A 303 15.61 9.78 -4.51
C LYS A 303 15.41 11.24 -4.91
N ASN A 304 14.24 11.79 -4.58
CA ASN A 304 13.90 13.20 -4.81
C ASN A 304 13.95 13.63 -6.29
N LEU A 305 13.68 12.72 -7.25
CA LEU A 305 13.54 13.13 -8.66
C LEU A 305 12.18 13.78 -8.93
N MET A 306 12.16 14.71 -9.88
CA MET A 306 10.94 15.30 -10.40
C MET A 306 10.97 15.31 -11.93
N PHE A 307 9.93 14.75 -12.55
CA PHE A 307 9.69 14.87 -13.99
C PHE A 307 8.70 15.98 -14.27
N ILE A 308 9.03 16.88 -15.19
CA ILE A 308 8.13 17.93 -15.69
C ILE A 308 8.04 17.78 -17.19
N GLY A 309 6.82 17.54 -17.71
CA GLY A 309 6.55 17.58 -19.14
C GLY A 309 6.01 18.93 -19.60
N ASP A 310 5.82 19.08 -20.91
CA ASP A 310 5.19 20.24 -21.56
C ASP A 310 3.66 20.10 -21.67
N GLY A 311 3.09 19.04 -21.11
CA GLY A 311 1.66 18.79 -21.03
C GLY A 311 1.26 17.35 -21.40
N ILE A 312 0.06 16.95 -20.95
CA ILE A 312 -0.59 15.71 -21.34
C ILE A 312 -0.70 15.63 -22.85
N GLY A 313 -0.31 14.51 -23.47
CA GLY A 313 -0.30 14.31 -24.90
C GLY A 313 0.81 15.01 -25.66
N LYS A 314 1.51 15.98 -25.04
CA LYS A 314 2.67 16.65 -25.66
C LYS A 314 3.97 15.95 -25.30
N THR A 315 4.22 15.70 -24.03
CA THR A 315 5.34 14.87 -23.55
C THR A 315 4.83 13.46 -23.30
N VAL A 316 5.30 12.49 -24.06
CA VAL A 316 4.83 11.10 -23.97
C VAL A 316 6.01 10.15 -23.81
N ILE A 317 6.07 9.42 -22.68
CA ILE A 317 6.99 8.30 -22.49
C ILE A 317 6.21 7.02 -22.81
N LYS A 318 6.71 6.20 -23.75
CA LYS A 318 5.94 5.11 -24.34
C LYS A 318 6.80 3.86 -24.56
N ALA A 319 6.24 2.70 -24.20
CA ALA A 319 6.84 1.39 -24.50
C ALA A 319 5.75 0.34 -24.70
N SER A 320 6.13 -0.94 -24.86
CA SER A 320 5.17 -2.00 -25.19
C SER A 320 5.52 -3.36 -24.57
N ARG A 321 6.36 -3.41 -23.52
CA ARG A 321 6.60 -4.66 -22.79
C ARG A 321 5.28 -5.20 -22.23
N ASN A 322 5.09 -6.53 -22.27
CA ASN A 322 3.85 -7.19 -21.88
C ASN A 322 4.11 -8.65 -21.53
N VAL A 323 3.13 -9.31 -20.90
CA VAL A 323 3.29 -10.70 -20.43
C VAL A 323 3.24 -11.73 -21.56
N VAL A 324 2.53 -11.46 -22.66
CA VAL A 324 2.43 -12.37 -23.81
C VAL A 324 3.79 -12.50 -24.53
N ASP A 325 4.54 -11.40 -24.61
CA ASP A 325 5.85 -11.36 -25.25
C ASP A 325 6.99 -11.76 -24.28
N GLY A 326 6.66 -12.29 -23.09
CA GLY A 326 7.60 -12.93 -22.17
C GLY A 326 8.06 -12.09 -20.99
N SER A 327 7.53 -10.87 -20.79
CA SER A 327 7.80 -10.09 -19.58
C SER A 327 6.98 -10.62 -18.39
N THR A 328 7.39 -10.33 -17.15
CA THR A 328 6.49 -10.37 -16.00
C THR A 328 5.63 -9.09 -15.97
N THR A 329 4.50 -9.11 -15.29
CA THR A 329 3.70 -7.89 -15.07
C THR A 329 4.55 -6.80 -14.43
N PHE A 330 5.35 -7.14 -13.44
CA PHE A 330 6.27 -6.25 -12.72
C PHE A 330 7.26 -5.54 -13.67
N ARG A 331 7.90 -6.29 -14.60
CA ARG A 331 8.88 -5.76 -15.58
C ARG A 331 8.25 -5.14 -16.82
N SER A 332 6.95 -5.28 -17.02
CA SER A 332 6.29 -4.74 -18.21
C SER A 332 6.18 -3.21 -18.20
N ALA A 333 6.38 -2.57 -17.06
CA ALA A 333 6.21 -1.13 -16.88
C ALA A 333 7.01 -0.30 -17.89
N THR A 334 6.33 0.67 -18.50
CA THR A 334 6.99 1.70 -19.32
C THR A 334 7.86 2.58 -18.45
N VAL A 335 7.31 3.04 -17.30
CA VAL A 335 8.08 3.74 -16.27
C VAL A 335 7.92 2.99 -14.96
N ALA A 336 9.03 2.64 -14.31
CA ALA A 336 9.08 2.03 -13.00
C ALA A 336 9.77 2.99 -12.02
N VAL A 337 9.13 3.27 -10.87
CA VAL A 337 9.64 4.21 -9.87
C VAL A 337 9.78 3.49 -8.53
N VAL A 338 11.01 3.44 -8.00
CA VAL A 338 11.34 2.87 -6.69
C VAL A 338 12.04 3.92 -5.80
N GLY A 339 12.58 4.99 -6.38
CA GLY A 339 13.24 6.08 -5.64
C GLY A 339 12.24 6.97 -4.91
N ASN A 340 12.32 7.02 -3.59
CA ASN A 340 11.39 7.77 -2.72
C ASN A 340 11.35 9.28 -3.01
N ASN A 341 10.21 9.92 -2.65
CA ASN A 341 9.93 11.33 -2.87
C ASN A 341 9.86 11.71 -4.37
N PHE A 342 9.39 10.80 -5.21
CA PHE A 342 9.26 11.05 -6.64
C PHE A 342 8.07 11.96 -6.94
N LEU A 343 8.28 12.92 -7.83
CA LEU A 343 7.21 13.79 -8.34
C LEU A 343 7.14 13.72 -9.87
N ALA A 344 5.94 13.78 -10.42
CA ALA A 344 5.74 13.96 -11.85
C ALA A 344 4.57 14.90 -12.13
N ARG A 345 4.69 15.72 -13.19
CA ARG A 345 3.60 16.57 -13.65
C ARG A 345 3.62 16.80 -15.15
N ASP A 346 2.43 17.04 -15.69
CA ASP A 346 2.22 17.53 -17.06
C ASP A 346 2.82 16.62 -18.14
N LEU A 347 2.64 15.31 -18.03
CA LEU A 347 3.16 14.34 -19.01
C LEU A 347 2.23 13.12 -19.14
N THR A 348 2.45 12.35 -20.19
CA THR A 348 1.77 11.07 -20.45
C THR A 348 2.77 9.92 -20.36
N ILE A 349 2.35 8.84 -19.69
CA ILE A 349 3.05 7.55 -19.69
C ILE A 349 2.11 6.52 -20.32
N GLU A 350 2.55 5.84 -21.37
CA GLU A 350 1.75 4.92 -22.14
C GLU A 350 2.42 3.55 -22.27
N ASN A 351 1.67 2.47 -22.02
CA ASN A 351 2.02 1.16 -22.54
C ASN A 351 1.16 0.86 -23.77
N SER A 352 1.79 0.75 -24.91
CA SER A 352 1.14 0.63 -26.21
C SER A 352 1.05 -0.82 -26.73
N ALA A 353 1.19 -1.83 -25.87
CA ALA A 353 1.09 -3.23 -26.26
C ALA A 353 -0.27 -3.59 -26.86
N GLY A 354 -1.34 -2.94 -26.42
CA GLY A 354 -2.71 -3.18 -26.88
C GLY A 354 -3.42 -4.28 -26.06
N PRO A 355 -4.76 -4.41 -26.27
CA PRO A 355 -5.58 -5.26 -25.41
C PRO A 355 -5.29 -6.77 -25.56
N SER A 356 -4.80 -7.22 -26.73
CA SER A 356 -4.47 -8.64 -27.00
C SER A 356 -3.19 -9.12 -26.31
N LYS A 357 -2.45 -8.21 -25.68
CA LYS A 357 -1.18 -8.52 -24.99
C LYS A 357 -1.33 -8.72 -23.49
N HIS A 358 -2.58 -8.74 -23.00
CA HIS A 358 -2.91 -8.91 -21.59
C HIS A 358 -2.20 -7.88 -20.69
N GLN A 359 -1.65 -8.30 -19.56
CA GLN A 359 -1.03 -7.40 -18.58
C GLN A 359 0.14 -6.64 -19.21
N ALA A 360 0.05 -5.31 -19.19
CA ALA A 360 1.02 -4.40 -19.81
C ALA A 360 0.99 -3.04 -19.10
N VAL A 361 1.90 -2.85 -18.16
CA VAL A 361 1.90 -1.72 -17.23
C VAL A 361 2.45 -0.46 -17.89
N ALA A 362 1.74 0.66 -17.78
CA ALA A 362 2.27 1.98 -18.16
C ALA A 362 3.17 2.53 -17.03
N LEU A 363 2.66 2.63 -15.81
CA LEU A 363 3.42 3.12 -14.66
C LEU A 363 3.36 2.12 -13.50
N ARG A 364 4.51 1.75 -12.94
CA ARG A 364 4.65 1.04 -11.66
C ARG A 364 5.31 1.95 -10.64
N VAL A 365 4.72 2.06 -9.44
CA VAL A 365 5.26 2.86 -8.34
C VAL A 365 5.37 2.01 -7.07
N GLY A 366 6.60 1.83 -6.59
CA GLY A 366 6.96 1.23 -5.30
C GLY A 366 7.90 2.18 -4.57
N ALA A 367 7.50 3.44 -4.44
CA ALA A 367 8.31 4.52 -3.88
C ALA A 367 7.48 5.34 -2.91
N ASP A 368 7.98 5.54 -1.69
CA ASP A 368 7.26 6.30 -0.68
C ASP A 368 7.19 7.79 -1.00
N LEU A 369 6.10 8.43 -0.56
CA LEU A 369 5.83 9.86 -0.71
C LEU A 369 5.90 10.33 -2.17
N SER A 370 5.33 9.51 -3.07
CA SER A 370 5.30 9.81 -4.50
C SER A 370 4.02 10.53 -4.90
N ALA A 371 4.13 11.61 -5.69
CA ALA A 371 2.96 12.36 -6.15
C ALA A 371 2.98 12.65 -7.65
N PHE A 372 1.80 12.53 -8.26
CA PHE A 372 1.56 12.73 -9.68
C PHE A 372 0.48 13.79 -9.87
N TYR A 373 0.77 14.82 -10.65
CA TYR A 373 -0.13 15.94 -10.86
C TYR A 373 -0.33 16.25 -12.33
N ARG A 374 -1.57 16.25 -12.81
CA ARG A 374 -1.91 16.48 -14.22
C ARG A 374 -1.08 15.59 -15.14
N CYS A 375 -1.06 14.28 -14.84
CA CYS A 375 -0.46 13.26 -15.68
C CYS A 375 -1.54 12.40 -16.35
N SER A 376 -1.18 11.74 -17.45
CA SER A 376 -2.05 10.75 -18.07
C SER A 376 -1.37 9.39 -18.12
N PHE A 377 -2.08 8.34 -17.71
CA PHE A 377 -1.60 6.95 -17.75
C PHE A 377 -2.48 6.15 -18.70
N VAL A 378 -1.87 5.64 -19.77
CA VAL A 378 -2.62 5.05 -20.88
C VAL A 378 -2.17 3.61 -21.11
N GLY A 379 -3.11 2.68 -21.06
CA GLY A 379 -2.90 1.27 -21.32
C GLY A 379 -4.22 0.56 -21.56
N TYR A 380 -4.22 -0.75 -21.29
CA TYR A 380 -5.38 -1.61 -21.33
C TYR A 380 -5.46 -2.41 -20.03
N GLN A 381 -5.19 -3.71 -20.03
CA GLN A 381 -5.13 -4.50 -18.78
C GLN A 381 -3.91 -4.08 -17.96
N ASP A 382 -4.10 -3.85 -16.65
CA ASP A 382 -3.03 -3.56 -15.69
C ASP A 382 -2.26 -2.25 -15.98
N THR A 383 -2.95 -1.16 -16.32
CA THR A 383 -2.31 0.10 -16.74
C THR A 383 -1.45 0.74 -15.66
N LEU A 384 -1.99 0.89 -14.44
CA LEU A 384 -1.36 1.61 -13.33
C LEU A 384 -1.15 0.70 -12.13
N TYR A 385 0.10 0.33 -11.89
CA TYR A 385 0.51 -0.52 -10.79
C TYR A 385 0.95 0.33 -9.59
N VAL A 386 0.03 0.62 -8.69
CA VAL A 386 0.29 1.26 -7.40
C VAL A 386 0.81 0.18 -6.43
N HIS A 387 2.09 -0.20 -6.60
CA HIS A 387 2.68 -1.41 -6.06
C HIS A 387 2.70 -1.40 -4.52
N SER A 388 3.33 -0.43 -3.89
CA SER A 388 3.55 -0.36 -2.44
C SER A 388 3.78 1.06 -1.96
N LEU A 389 3.83 1.28 -0.63
CA LEU A 389 4.15 2.53 0.06
C LEU A 389 3.06 3.61 -0.14
N ARG A 390 3.35 4.90 0.20
CA ARG A 390 2.34 5.99 0.11
C ARG A 390 2.43 6.75 -1.19
N GLN A 391 1.27 6.89 -1.87
CA GLN A 391 1.18 7.53 -3.18
C GLN A 391 -0.01 8.48 -3.26
N PHE A 392 0.12 9.53 -4.06
CA PHE A 392 -0.93 10.51 -4.30
C PHE A 392 -1.04 10.88 -5.78
N PHE A 393 -2.26 10.84 -6.31
CA PHE A 393 -2.57 11.24 -7.69
C PHE A 393 -3.60 12.36 -7.69
N ARG A 394 -3.28 13.45 -8.37
CA ARG A 394 -4.15 14.64 -8.45
C ARG A 394 -4.37 15.10 -9.88
N GLU A 395 -5.64 15.29 -10.26
CA GLU A 395 -6.00 15.77 -11.59
C GLU A 395 -5.35 14.97 -12.72
N CYS A 396 -5.27 13.63 -12.54
CA CYS A 396 -4.70 12.71 -13.52
C CYS A 396 -5.80 12.01 -14.31
N ASP A 397 -5.48 11.64 -15.57
CA ASP A 397 -6.33 10.83 -16.43
C ASP A 397 -5.79 9.40 -16.50
N ILE A 398 -6.60 8.39 -16.14
CA ILE A 398 -6.20 6.99 -16.15
C ILE A 398 -7.11 6.20 -17.10
N TYR A 399 -6.49 5.55 -18.09
CA TYR A 399 -7.19 4.80 -19.13
C TYR A 399 -6.82 3.32 -19.07
N GLY A 400 -7.80 2.42 -19.08
CA GLY A 400 -7.55 0.99 -19.12
C GLY A 400 -8.81 0.14 -19.26
N THR A 401 -8.63 -1.18 -19.10
CA THR A 401 -9.72 -2.15 -19.25
C THR A 401 -9.88 -3.01 -17.99
N ILE A 402 -9.11 -4.08 -17.86
CA ILE A 402 -9.19 -5.02 -16.74
C ILE A 402 -8.18 -4.60 -15.68
N ASP A 403 -8.62 -4.47 -14.42
CA ASP A 403 -7.76 -4.23 -13.26
C ASP A 403 -6.80 -3.05 -13.47
N PHE A 404 -7.27 -1.99 -14.14
CA PHE A 404 -6.34 -1.01 -14.67
C PHE A 404 -5.75 -0.04 -13.64
N ILE A 405 -6.21 -0.10 -12.39
CA ILE A 405 -5.54 0.46 -11.22
C ILE A 405 -5.41 -0.68 -10.20
N PHE A 406 -4.22 -1.22 -10.01
CA PHE A 406 -4.00 -2.38 -9.17
C PHE A 406 -2.74 -2.26 -8.31
N GLY A 407 -2.64 -3.06 -7.26
CA GLY A 407 -1.50 -3.07 -6.35
C GLY A 407 -1.88 -3.01 -4.88
N ASN A 408 -0.88 -2.79 -4.02
CA ASN A 408 -1.04 -2.83 -2.57
C ASN A 408 -0.37 -1.65 -1.85
N SER A 409 -0.42 -0.48 -2.45
CA SER A 409 0.00 0.78 -1.80
C SER A 409 -1.10 1.35 -0.88
N ALA A 410 -0.74 2.29 -0.03
CA ALA A 410 -1.66 3.25 0.55
C ALA A 410 -1.78 4.43 -0.43
N VAL A 411 -2.85 4.49 -1.22
CA VAL A 411 -2.97 5.48 -2.30
C VAL A 411 -4.29 6.23 -2.28
N VAL A 412 -4.20 7.54 -2.56
CA VAL A 412 -5.37 8.39 -2.79
C VAL A 412 -5.31 8.99 -4.19
N PHE A 413 -6.39 8.78 -4.94
CA PHE A 413 -6.71 9.50 -6.17
C PHE A 413 -7.68 10.61 -5.85
N GLN A 414 -7.32 11.85 -6.14
CA GLN A 414 -8.17 12.99 -5.83
C GLN A 414 -8.39 13.86 -7.08
N SER A 415 -9.66 14.08 -7.43
CA SER A 415 -10.07 14.83 -8.64
C SER A 415 -9.46 14.28 -9.93
N CYS A 416 -9.28 12.97 -10.02
CA CYS A 416 -8.81 12.27 -11.21
C CYS A 416 -9.98 11.82 -12.10
N ASN A 417 -9.70 11.58 -13.38
CA ASN A 417 -10.63 10.97 -14.32
C ASN A 417 -10.20 9.53 -14.60
N LEU A 418 -11.11 8.59 -14.36
CA LEU A 418 -10.89 7.16 -14.58
C LEU A 418 -11.74 6.73 -15.77
N TYR A 419 -11.10 6.34 -16.87
CA TYR A 419 -11.75 6.06 -18.14
C TYR A 419 -11.60 4.60 -18.52
N ALA A 420 -12.71 3.84 -18.45
CA ALA A 420 -12.76 2.47 -18.96
C ALA A 420 -12.73 2.48 -20.51
N ARG A 421 -11.80 1.75 -21.10
CA ARG A 421 -11.63 1.59 -22.55
C ARG A 421 -12.40 0.36 -23.06
N ARG A 422 -12.50 0.25 -24.38
CA ARG A 422 -13.10 -0.93 -25.01
C ARG A 422 -12.21 -2.16 -24.80
N PRO A 423 -12.69 -3.20 -24.06
CA PRO A 423 -11.96 -4.45 -23.87
C PRO A 423 -12.11 -5.38 -25.07
N LEU A 424 -11.46 -6.55 -25.04
CA LEU A 424 -11.71 -7.62 -26.00
C LEU A 424 -13.12 -8.20 -25.82
N PRO A 425 -13.71 -8.82 -26.86
CA PRO A 425 -14.99 -9.52 -26.72
C PRO A 425 -14.98 -10.51 -25.54
N ASN A 426 -16.09 -10.61 -24.84
CA ASN A 426 -16.30 -11.47 -23.66
C ASN A 426 -15.49 -11.09 -22.41
N GLN A 427 -14.80 -9.96 -22.41
CA GLN A 427 -14.17 -9.40 -21.21
C GLN A 427 -15.07 -8.37 -20.53
N SER A 428 -14.86 -8.16 -19.23
CA SER A 428 -15.45 -7.07 -18.46
C SER A 428 -14.39 -6.06 -18.06
N ASN A 429 -14.74 -4.79 -17.98
CA ASN A 429 -13.87 -3.77 -17.42
C ASN A 429 -13.92 -3.79 -15.90
N VAL A 430 -12.78 -3.55 -15.27
CA VAL A 430 -12.63 -3.44 -13.82
C VAL A 430 -11.69 -2.27 -13.50
N TYR A 431 -12.19 -1.26 -12.78
CA TYR A 431 -11.40 -0.08 -12.44
C TYR A 431 -10.27 -0.40 -11.48
N THR A 432 -10.54 -1.19 -10.42
CA THR A 432 -9.55 -1.43 -9.35
C THR A 432 -9.41 -2.91 -9.02
N ALA A 433 -8.17 -3.35 -8.75
CA ALA A 433 -7.85 -4.68 -8.21
C ALA A 433 -6.82 -4.52 -7.07
N GLN A 434 -7.32 -4.29 -5.86
CA GLN A 434 -6.46 -4.03 -4.72
C GLN A 434 -5.95 -5.35 -4.09
N GLY A 435 -4.66 -5.38 -3.72
CA GLY A 435 -3.90 -6.57 -3.36
C GLY A 435 -3.51 -6.71 -1.88
N ARG A 436 -4.34 -6.28 -0.93
CA ARG A 436 -4.08 -6.42 0.51
C ARG A 436 -4.26 -7.86 0.96
N GLU A 437 -3.19 -8.45 1.53
CA GLU A 437 -3.15 -9.87 1.94
C GLU A 437 -3.34 -10.08 3.45
N ASP A 438 -3.12 -9.05 4.26
CA ASP A 438 -3.15 -9.13 5.71
C ASP A 438 -4.07 -8.04 6.30
N PRO A 439 -4.90 -8.35 7.30
CA PRO A 439 -5.80 -7.38 7.91
C PRO A 439 -5.08 -6.28 8.68
N ASN A 440 -3.78 -6.42 8.95
CA ASN A 440 -2.98 -5.43 9.66
C ASN A 440 -2.24 -4.46 8.72
N GLN A 441 -2.13 -4.75 7.40
CA GLN A 441 -1.57 -3.79 6.44
C GLN A 441 -2.42 -2.51 6.40
N ASN A 442 -1.75 -1.34 6.37
CA ASN A 442 -2.42 -0.04 6.28
C ASN A 442 -2.79 0.37 4.84
N THR A 443 -2.65 -0.52 3.88
CA THR A 443 -2.81 -0.31 2.45
C THR A 443 -4.26 -0.28 1.97
N GLY A 444 -4.49 0.25 0.77
CA GLY A 444 -5.80 0.32 0.11
C GLY A 444 -5.83 1.38 -0.99
N ILE A 445 -6.89 1.36 -1.80
CA ILE A 445 -7.13 2.34 -2.87
C ILE A 445 -8.30 3.24 -2.48
N SER A 446 -8.05 4.54 -2.36
CA SER A 446 -9.07 5.56 -2.09
C SER A 446 -9.29 6.44 -3.32
N ILE A 447 -10.53 6.47 -3.84
CA ILE A 447 -10.95 7.25 -5.01
C ILE A 447 -11.85 8.37 -4.52
N GLN A 448 -11.31 9.59 -4.41
CA GLN A 448 -12.00 10.75 -3.83
C GLN A 448 -12.25 11.86 -4.86
N LYS A 449 -13.49 12.32 -4.96
CA LYS A 449 -13.89 13.44 -5.86
C LYS A 449 -13.45 13.21 -7.31
N CYS A 450 -13.44 11.96 -7.75
CA CYS A 450 -13.04 11.56 -9.09
C CYS A 450 -14.24 11.41 -10.03
N LYS A 451 -13.96 11.42 -11.34
CA LYS A 451 -14.92 11.03 -12.37
C LYS A 451 -14.62 9.61 -12.84
N VAL A 452 -15.64 8.77 -12.86
CA VAL A 452 -15.58 7.37 -13.30
C VAL A 452 -16.48 7.23 -14.53
N ALA A 453 -15.90 7.03 -15.70
CA ALA A 453 -16.65 7.10 -16.98
C ALA A 453 -16.09 6.15 -18.04
N ALA A 454 -16.80 6.02 -19.17
CA ALA A 454 -16.31 5.35 -20.35
C ALA A 454 -15.38 6.28 -21.17
N ALA A 455 -14.29 5.72 -21.72
CA ALA A 455 -13.50 6.38 -22.75
C ALA A 455 -14.28 6.40 -24.08
N SER A 456 -13.87 7.23 -25.03
CA SER A 456 -14.56 7.41 -26.31
C SER A 456 -14.69 6.12 -27.12
N ASP A 457 -13.69 5.23 -27.04
CA ASP A 457 -13.69 3.94 -27.74
C ASP A 457 -14.69 2.91 -27.12
N LEU A 458 -15.04 3.06 -25.85
CA LEU A 458 -16.05 2.23 -25.20
C LEU A 458 -17.45 2.86 -25.31
N LEU A 459 -17.57 4.18 -25.25
CA LEU A 459 -18.84 4.89 -25.12
C LEU A 459 -19.89 4.45 -26.17
N ALA A 460 -19.47 4.26 -27.43
CA ALA A 460 -20.36 3.86 -28.53
C ALA A 460 -20.87 2.41 -28.41
N VAL A 461 -20.21 1.57 -27.59
CA VAL A 461 -20.50 0.14 -27.45
C VAL A 461 -20.63 -0.30 -26.00
N GLN A 462 -20.76 0.65 -25.06
CA GLN A 462 -20.72 0.35 -23.63
C GLN A 462 -21.80 -0.64 -23.16
N SER A 463 -22.96 -0.69 -23.80
CA SER A 463 -24.02 -1.64 -23.50
C SER A 463 -23.63 -3.11 -23.76
N SER A 464 -22.60 -3.34 -24.57
CA SER A 464 -22.09 -4.68 -24.88
C SER A 464 -21.07 -5.19 -23.85
N PHE A 465 -20.63 -4.36 -22.93
CA PHE A 465 -19.59 -4.70 -21.96
C PHE A 465 -20.02 -4.33 -20.55
N LYS A 466 -19.76 -5.23 -19.60
CA LYS A 466 -19.96 -4.94 -18.17
C LYS A 466 -18.73 -4.22 -17.64
N THR A 467 -18.96 -3.24 -16.75
CA THR A 467 -17.88 -2.45 -16.14
C THR A 467 -18.13 -2.34 -14.63
N TYR A 468 -17.12 -2.67 -13.84
CA TYR A 468 -17.23 -2.76 -12.39
C TYR A 468 -16.21 -1.84 -11.70
N LEU A 469 -16.55 -1.34 -10.50
CA LEU A 469 -15.70 -0.48 -9.68
C LEU A 469 -14.43 -1.20 -9.22
N GLY A 470 -14.52 -2.50 -8.96
CA GLY A 470 -13.37 -3.29 -8.55
C GLY A 470 -13.67 -4.76 -8.30
N ARG A 471 -12.60 -5.55 -8.14
CA ARG A 471 -12.64 -6.94 -7.70
C ARG A 471 -11.48 -7.26 -6.74
N PRO A 472 -11.63 -8.23 -5.80
CA PRO A 472 -10.59 -8.50 -4.80
C PRO A 472 -9.47 -9.36 -5.37
N TRP A 473 -8.31 -8.75 -5.67
CA TRP A 473 -7.13 -9.51 -6.10
C TRP A 473 -6.62 -10.41 -4.98
N LYS A 474 -6.67 -9.92 -3.71
CA LYS A 474 -6.19 -10.65 -2.54
C LYS A 474 -7.23 -10.64 -1.40
N GLN A 475 -6.99 -11.49 -0.37
CA GLN A 475 -7.93 -11.86 0.68
C GLN A 475 -8.58 -10.69 1.44
N TYR A 476 -7.83 -9.63 1.73
CA TYR A 476 -8.27 -8.46 2.49
C TYR A 476 -8.34 -7.19 1.65
N SER A 477 -8.53 -7.33 0.34
CA SER A 477 -8.63 -6.22 -0.61
C SER A 477 -9.44 -5.05 -0.05
N ARG A 478 -8.92 -3.80 -0.17
CA ARG A 478 -9.54 -2.62 0.40
C ARG A 478 -9.62 -1.48 -0.60
N THR A 479 -10.84 -1.12 -1.02
CA THR A 479 -11.10 -0.03 -1.98
C THR A 479 -12.30 0.80 -1.56
N VAL A 480 -12.18 2.12 -1.62
CA VAL A 480 -13.26 3.05 -1.29
C VAL A 480 -13.43 4.07 -2.41
N PHE A 481 -14.67 4.22 -2.90
CA PHE A 481 -15.07 5.33 -3.77
C PHE A 481 -15.88 6.31 -2.96
N MET A 482 -15.44 7.57 -2.88
CA MET A 482 -16.12 8.59 -2.10
C MET A 482 -16.22 9.93 -2.80
N GLN A 483 -17.39 10.57 -2.69
CA GLN A 483 -17.69 11.89 -3.26
C GLN A 483 -17.37 11.98 -4.76
N SER A 484 -17.43 10.84 -5.48
CA SER A 484 -17.06 10.71 -6.88
C SER A 484 -18.30 10.67 -7.78
N GLU A 485 -18.15 11.15 -9.01
CA GLU A 485 -19.17 11.07 -10.05
C GLU A 485 -19.03 9.73 -10.79
N LEU A 486 -20.01 8.84 -10.64
CA LEU A 486 -20.07 7.55 -11.29
C LEU A 486 -21.04 7.60 -12.46
N ASP A 487 -20.51 7.45 -13.68
CA ASP A 487 -21.32 7.48 -14.92
C ASP A 487 -22.10 6.15 -15.13
N SER A 488 -23.04 6.18 -16.05
CA SER A 488 -23.92 5.07 -16.43
C SER A 488 -23.19 3.80 -16.90
N VAL A 489 -21.91 3.88 -17.20
CA VAL A 489 -21.06 2.74 -17.56
C VAL A 489 -20.90 1.74 -16.40
N VAL A 490 -21.07 2.18 -15.15
CA VAL A 490 -20.92 1.31 -13.97
C VAL A 490 -22.10 0.35 -13.85
N ASN A 491 -21.80 -0.94 -13.85
CA ASN A 491 -22.80 -2.00 -13.69
C ASN A 491 -23.55 -1.81 -12.36
N PRO A 492 -24.88 -2.01 -12.29
CA PRO A 492 -25.65 -1.87 -11.06
C PRO A 492 -25.15 -2.72 -9.89
N ALA A 493 -24.55 -3.90 -10.14
CA ALA A 493 -23.92 -4.72 -9.10
C ALA A 493 -22.68 -4.03 -8.46
N GLY A 494 -22.09 -3.07 -9.14
CA GLY A 494 -20.95 -2.25 -8.69
C GLY A 494 -19.62 -2.97 -8.67
N TRP A 495 -19.57 -4.16 -8.10
CA TRP A 495 -18.34 -4.91 -7.83
C TRP A 495 -18.40 -6.31 -8.46
N LEU A 496 -17.23 -6.88 -8.75
CA LEU A 496 -17.08 -8.18 -9.38
C LEU A 496 -16.32 -9.13 -8.43
N GLU A 497 -16.75 -10.39 -8.35
CA GLU A 497 -15.97 -11.43 -7.67
C GLU A 497 -14.67 -11.74 -8.45
N TRP A 498 -13.65 -12.20 -7.72
CA TRP A 498 -12.41 -12.69 -8.34
C TRP A 498 -12.55 -14.15 -8.76
N SER A 499 -12.97 -15.01 -7.81
CA SER A 499 -13.21 -16.44 -8.04
C SER A 499 -14.18 -16.95 -6.98
N GLY A 500 -15.45 -17.14 -7.35
CA GLY A 500 -16.50 -17.60 -6.44
C GLY A 500 -16.58 -16.75 -5.17
N ASN A 501 -16.52 -17.38 -3.99
CA ASN A 501 -16.64 -16.69 -2.71
C ASN A 501 -15.30 -16.15 -2.14
N PHE A 502 -14.21 -16.21 -2.91
CA PHE A 502 -12.91 -15.74 -2.45
C PHE A 502 -12.97 -14.28 -1.99
N ALA A 503 -12.48 -14.01 -0.78
CA ALA A 503 -12.35 -12.69 -0.15
C ALA A 503 -13.67 -11.95 0.15
N LEU A 504 -14.85 -12.44 -0.25
CA LEU A 504 -16.12 -11.68 -0.13
C LEU A 504 -16.50 -11.33 1.32
N ASP A 505 -16.05 -12.11 2.30
CA ASP A 505 -16.30 -11.88 3.71
C ASP A 505 -15.22 -11.02 4.40
N THR A 506 -14.03 -10.93 3.81
CA THR A 506 -12.83 -10.32 4.42
C THR A 506 -12.41 -9.01 3.76
N LEU A 507 -12.81 -8.77 2.51
CA LEU A 507 -12.56 -7.51 1.81
C LEU A 507 -13.25 -6.32 2.51
N TYR A 508 -12.78 -5.12 2.22
CA TYR A 508 -13.42 -3.86 2.61
C TYR A 508 -13.70 -3.02 1.36
N TYR A 509 -14.91 -3.11 0.83
CA TYR A 509 -15.34 -2.28 -0.29
C TYR A 509 -16.39 -1.28 0.18
N GLY A 510 -16.07 0.01 0.03
CA GLY A 510 -16.89 1.11 0.54
C GLY A 510 -17.31 2.11 -0.53
N GLU A 511 -18.54 2.59 -0.43
CA GLU A 511 -19.05 3.72 -1.23
C GLU A 511 -19.60 4.80 -0.30
N TYR A 512 -19.17 6.08 -0.50
CA TYR A 512 -19.60 7.20 0.33
C TYR A 512 -19.96 8.42 -0.52
N GLN A 513 -21.23 8.86 -0.45
CA GLN A 513 -21.74 10.09 -1.08
C GLN A 513 -21.34 10.25 -2.57
N ASN A 514 -21.28 9.16 -3.33
CA ASN A 514 -21.06 9.22 -4.76
C ASN A 514 -22.30 9.77 -5.47
N THR A 515 -22.11 10.41 -6.61
CA THR A 515 -23.15 11.05 -7.43
C THR A 515 -23.15 10.48 -8.86
N GLY A 516 -24.10 10.87 -9.67
CA GLY A 516 -24.23 10.44 -11.06
C GLY A 516 -25.09 9.17 -11.25
N PRO A 517 -25.38 8.80 -12.51
CA PRO A 517 -26.33 7.74 -12.84
C PRO A 517 -25.85 6.34 -12.39
N GLY A 518 -24.54 6.12 -12.26
CA GLY A 518 -23.97 4.87 -11.77
C GLY A 518 -23.86 4.76 -10.24
N ALA A 519 -24.26 5.79 -9.46
CA ALA A 519 -24.03 5.86 -8.02
C ALA A 519 -25.11 5.16 -7.17
N SER A 520 -26.23 4.70 -7.77
CA SER A 520 -27.28 4.01 -7.01
C SER A 520 -26.74 2.71 -6.42
N THR A 521 -26.90 2.56 -5.08
CA THR A 521 -26.42 1.39 -4.35
C THR A 521 -27.50 0.32 -4.13
N SER A 522 -28.73 0.52 -4.61
CA SER A 522 -29.87 -0.39 -4.39
C SER A 522 -29.63 -1.81 -4.93
N ASN A 523 -28.94 -1.93 -6.05
CA ASN A 523 -28.65 -3.19 -6.74
C ASN A 523 -27.19 -3.67 -6.59
N ARG A 524 -26.43 -3.06 -5.66
CA ARG A 524 -25.06 -3.50 -5.37
C ARG A 524 -25.02 -4.92 -4.80
N VAL A 525 -23.88 -5.55 -4.96
CA VAL A 525 -23.56 -6.86 -4.34
C VAL A 525 -23.91 -6.86 -2.84
N LYS A 526 -24.23 -8.05 -2.30
CA LYS A 526 -24.62 -8.23 -0.91
C LYS A 526 -23.54 -8.96 -0.09
N TRP A 527 -22.27 -8.77 -0.45
CA TRP A 527 -21.14 -9.40 0.25
C TRP A 527 -20.99 -8.82 1.66
N LYS A 528 -20.52 -9.63 2.61
CA LYS A 528 -20.27 -9.20 3.99
C LYS A 528 -19.22 -8.08 4.07
N GLY A 529 -18.23 -8.11 3.19
CA GLY A 529 -17.17 -7.10 3.11
C GLY A 529 -17.59 -5.81 2.38
N TYR A 530 -18.70 -5.79 1.63
CA TYR A 530 -19.21 -4.58 0.99
C TYR A 530 -20.05 -3.74 1.95
N ARG A 531 -19.95 -2.41 1.84
CA ARG A 531 -20.75 -1.47 2.66
C ARG A 531 -21.00 -0.13 1.97
N VAL A 532 -22.17 0.43 2.24
CA VAL A 532 -22.43 1.85 2.00
C VAL A 532 -22.04 2.58 3.29
N ILE A 533 -21.01 3.42 3.20
CA ILE A 533 -20.52 4.20 4.33
C ILE A 533 -21.50 5.35 4.58
N THR A 534 -22.02 5.45 5.79
CA THR A 534 -22.95 6.52 6.21
C THR A 534 -22.30 7.50 7.19
N SER A 535 -21.25 7.08 7.87
CA SER A 535 -20.52 7.89 8.84
C SER A 535 -19.41 8.71 8.16
N ALA A 536 -19.42 10.02 8.37
CA ALA A 536 -18.33 10.90 7.95
C ALA A 536 -17.01 10.56 8.67
N SER A 537 -17.07 10.09 9.92
CA SER A 537 -15.89 9.63 10.66
C SER A 537 -15.24 8.42 9.99
N GLU A 538 -16.04 7.40 9.59
CA GLU A 538 -15.54 6.24 8.86
C GLU A 538 -14.97 6.65 7.49
N ALA A 539 -15.67 7.47 6.70
CA ALA A 539 -15.19 7.96 5.40
C ALA A 539 -13.91 8.77 5.54
N SER A 540 -13.76 9.55 6.62
CA SER A 540 -12.59 10.39 6.85
C SER A 540 -11.29 9.59 7.00
N THR A 541 -11.36 8.31 7.39
CA THR A 541 -10.18 7.43 7.50
C THR A 541 -9.49 7.18 6.15
N PHE A 542 -10.20 7.39 5.03
CA PHE A 542 -9.68 7.20 3.67
C PHE A 542 -9.30 8.51 2.96
N THR A 543 -9.29 9.63 3.69
CA THR A 543 -8.90 10.94 3.15
C THR A 543 -7.38 11.10 3.10
N VAL A 544 -6.92 12.09 2.35
CA VAL A 544 -5.48 12.38 2.16
C VAL A 544 -4.74 12.52 3.48
N GLY A 545 -5.29 13.27 4.45
CA GLY A 545 -4.64 13.46 5.74
C GLY A 545 -4.61 12.20 6.61
N ASN A 546 -5.69 11.40 6.60
CA ASN A 546 -5.81 10.26 7.49
C ASN A 546 -5.25 8.96 6.93
N PHE A 547 -5.26 8.81 5.61
CA PHE A 547 -4.91 7.54 4.97
C PHE A 547 -3.44 7.46 4.55
N ILE A 548 -2.87 8.60 4.13
CA ILE A 548 -1.50 8.68 3.63
C ILE A 548 -0.65 9.76 4.29
N ASP A 549 -1.10 10.32 5.42
CA ASP A 549 -0.44 11.45 6.12
C ASP A 549 -0.11 12.63 5.20
N GLY A 550 -0.97 12.86 4.20
CA GLY A 550 -0.68 13.83 3.14
C GLY A 550 -0.55 15.27 3.64
N ASP A 551 -1.15 15.62 4.79
CA ASP A 551 -0.96 16.90 5.48
C ASP A 551 0.48 17.10 5.96
N VAL A 552 1.24 16.02 6.16
CA VAL A 552 2.64 16.06 6.60
C VAL A 552 3.59 16.24 5.41
N TRP A 553 3.44 15.46 4.33
CA TRP A 553 4.42 15.41 3.26
C TRP A 553 4.01 16.09 1.95
N LEU A 554 2.71 16.05 1.57
CA LEU A 554 2.27 16.68 0.31
C LEU A 554 2.43 18.19 0.33
N ALA A 555 2.35 18.77 1.50
CA ALA A 555 2.57 20.19 1.69
C ALA A 555 3.92 20.67 1.13
N GLY A 556 4.97 19.88 1.29
CA GLY A 556 6.31 20.16 0.74
C GLY A 556 6.43 19.94 -0.77
N THR A 557 5.48 19.21 -1.39
CA THR A 557 5.48 18.94 -2.85
C THR A 557 4.82 20.06 -3.66
N SER A 558 3.99 20.88 -3.01
CA SER A 558 3.11 21.90 -3.61
C SER A 558 2.07 21.34 -4.61
N VAL A 559 1.86 20.05 -4.72
CA VAL A 559 0.71 19.45 -5.39
C VAL A 559 -0.56 19.89 -4.63
N PRO A 560 -1.58 20.48 -5.30
CA PRO A 560 -2.79 20.89 -4.60
C PRO A 560 -3.53 19.66 -4.08
N PHE A 561 -4.04 19.74 -2.85
CA PHE A 561 -4.81 18.64 -2.26
C PHE A 561 -5.86 19.16 -1.25
N THR A 562 -6.88 18.35 -1.03
CA THR A 562 -7.84 18.52 0.06
C THR A 562 -7.49 17.48 1.13
N VAL A 563 -7.29 17.92 2.37
CA VAL A 563 -6.85 17.03 3.47
C VAL A 563 -7.96 16.07 3.90
N GLY A 564 -9.18 16.58 4.02
CA GLY A 564 -10.36 15.85 4.51
C GLY A 564 -11.39 15.50 3.43
N LEU A 565 -12.63 15.32 3.85
CA LEU A 565 -13.79 15.09 3.00
C LEU A 565 -14.19 16.30 2.19
#